data_9599d0c56977927c894fc25d0ec6369e
#
_entry.id   9599d0c56977927c894fc25d0ec6369e
#
_cell.length_a   1.000
_cell.length_b   1.000
_cell.length_c   1.000
_cell.angle_alpha   90.00
_cell.angle_beta   90.00
_cell.angle_gamma   90.00
#
_symmetry.space_group_name_H-M   'P 1'
#
loop_
_entity.id
_entity.type
_entity.pdbx_description
1 polymer ?
#
loop_
_entity_poly.entity_id
_entity_poly.type
_entity_poly.pdbx_seq_one_letter_code
_entity_poly.pdbx_strand_id
1 'polypeptide(L)'
;MESIVAKLDAALYPAVCRVNTYLSNYILVFLLVAVGLWYSIKTRFVQVRCFGEGMRRVFGNLTLNGKKHDSGMSSFQALATAIAAQVGTGNIVGASGAILTGGPGAIFWMWVIAFFGMATIYAEATLAIKTRIKVADGTIHGGPVYYITTAFKGGFGKFLATFFAVAIILALGFMGCMVQSNSIGECFQTAFGIPSWIVGVVLVVICAVIFLGGVQRLAAVTEKIVPIMAAIFLLGGLVILIFRIRYVPATFGMIFKYAFEPQAIVGGSFGYAIKQAVSQGAKRGLFSNEAGMGSTPHAHAQANVKDPHEQGVVAMIGVFIDTFVVLTLNALVIICTLYTADGPLANGYVGDVTSVLSKTNLAQTAFGSVMGASLGAKFVAICLFFFAFSTVLSWNLFGKINAIWLFGKKNPKACTVVYTLIALVFILMGTMMSNDLVWELTDMFNNLMVIPNVIALFALTKMVVSSVESKIAQ
;
A
#
# COMPACT_ATOMS: atom_id res chain seq x y z
N MET A 1 -6.59 18.64 24.90
CA MET A 1 -6.22 18.03 23.61
C MET A 1 -7.42 17.38 22.93
N GLU A 2 -8.18 16.52 23.60
CA GLU A 2 -9.39 15.86 23.06
C GLU A 2 -10.42 16.83 22.45
N SER A 3 -10.63 17.99 23.03
CA SER A 3 -11.59 18.98 22.50
C SER A 3 -11.14 19.64 21.19
N ILE A 4 -9.82 19.76 20.96
CA ILE A 4 -9.28 20.32 19.71
C ILE A 4 -9.35 19.27 18.60
N VAL A 5 -9.00 18.02 18.89
CA VAL A 5 -9.09 16.90 17.97
C VAL A 5 -10.54 16.70 17.51
N ALA A 6 -11.50 16.67 18.45
CA ALA A 6 -12.91 16.55 18.14
C ALA A 6 -13.44 17.70 17.26
N LYS A 7 -12.98 18.94 17.48
CA LYS A 7 -13.35 20.09 16.65
C LYS A 7 -12.78 20.00 15.23
N LEU A 8 -11.53 19.54 15.10
CA LEU A 8 -10.91 19.31 13.79
C LEU A 8 -11.63 18.19 13.03
N ASP A 9 -11.96 17.11 13.72
CA ASP A 9 -12.71 15.99 13.16
C ASP A 9 -14.07 16.45 12.64
N ALA A 10 -14.86 17.13 13.45
CA ALA A 10 -16.17 17.65 13.08
C ALA A 10 -16.12 18.65 11.91
N ALA A 11 -15.06 19.44 11.78
CA ALA A 11 -14.91 20.43 10.72
C ALA A 11 -14.41 19.81 9.40
N LEU A 12 -13.43 18.91 9.46
CA LEU A 12 -12.74 18.39 8.27
C LEU A 12 -13.39 17.14 7.70
N TYR A 13 -13.85 16.22 8.54
CA TYR A 13 -14.33 14.90 8.12
C TYR A 13 -15.45 14.98 7.08
N PRO A 14 -16.53 15.78 7.26
CA PRO A 14 -17.61 15.85 6.26
C PRO A 14 -17.16 16.40 4.91
N ALA A 15 -16.23 17.37 4.91
CA ALA A 15 -15.69 17.97 3.69
C ALA A 15 -14.81 16.98 2.92
N VAL A 16 -13.92 16.28 3.63
CA VAL A 16 -13.02 15.27 3.05
C VAL A 16 -13.81 14.10 2.50
N CYS A 17 -14.81 13.59 3.24
CA CYS A 17 -15.69 12.51 2.76
C CYS A 17 -16.43 12.91 1.48
N ARG A 18 -16.92 14.15 1.38
CA ARG A 18 -17.61 14.64 0.17
C ARG A 18 -16.66 14.63 -1.03
N VAL A 19 -15.43 15.10 -0.87
CA VAL A 19 -14.41 15.07 -1.94
C VAL A 19 -14.09 13.64 -2.33
N ASN A 20 -13.86 12.76 -1.35
CA ASN A 20 -13.55 11.36 -1.59
C ASN A 20 -14.67 10.59 -2.27
N THR A 21 -15.93 10.95 -2.05
CA THR A 21 -17.08 10.34 -2.75
C THR A 21 -16.90 10.45 -4.27
N TYR A 22 -16.42 11.58 -4.77
CA TYR A 22 -16.19 11.76 -6.21
C TYR A 22 -14.84 11.16 -6.64
N LEU A 23 -13.77 11.43 -5.90
CA LEU A 23 -12.43 10.95 -6.25
C LEU A 23 -12.34 9.42 -6.24
N SER A 24 -12.79 8.77 -5.16
CA SER A 24 -12.64 7.32 -5.01
C SER A 24 -13.61 6.52 -5.86
N ASN A 25 -14.90 6.94 -5.90
CA ASN A 25 -15.96 6.12 -6.52
C ASN A 25 -16.00 6.21 -8.05
N TYR A 26 -15.46 7.27 -8.64
CA TYR A 26 -15.53 7.50 -10.08
C TYR A 26 -14.13 7.68 -10.69
N ILE A 27 -13.39 8.69 -10.26
CA ILE A 27 -12.12 9.06 -10.91
C ILE A 27 -11.08 7.95 -10.71
N LEU A 28 -10.88 7.52 -9.47
CA LEU A 28 -9.87 6.51 -9.13
C LEU A 28 -10.13 5.18 -9.83
N VAL A 29 -11.35 4.64 -9.68
CA VAL A 29 -11.72 3.34 -10.28
C VAL A 29 -11.50 3.38 -11.79
N PHE A 30 -12.00 4.45 -12.45
CA PHE A 30 -11.84 4.62 -13.88
C PHE A 30 -10.36 4.68 -14.29
N LEU A 31 -9.55 5.50 -13.63
CA LEU A 31 -8.13 5.66 -13.97
C LEU A 31 -7.34 4.37 -13.80
N LEU A 32 -7.55 3.65 -12.69
CA LEU A 32 -6.83 2.40 -12.41
C LEU A 32 -7.18 1.31 -13.43
N VAL A 33 -8.48 1.14 -13.72
CA VAL A 33 -8.92 0.17 -14.71
C VAL A 33 -8.42 0.55 -16.10
N ALA A 34 -8.54 1.82 -16.48
CA ALA A 34 -8.10 2.30 -17.79
C ALA A 34 -6.60 2.09 -18.00
N VAL A 35 -5.75 2.50 -17.06
CA VAL A 35 -4.29 2.36 -17.19
C VAL A 35 -3.86 0.90 -17.11
N GLY A 36 -4.47 0.10 -16.23
CA GLY A 36 -4.16 -1.31 -16.07
C GLY A 36 -4.52 -2.14 -17.32
N LEU A 37 -5.72 -1.92 -17.88
CA LEU A 37 -6.14 -2.52 -19.15
C LEU A 37 -5.24 -2.05 -20.30
N TRP A 38 -4.95 -0.76 -20.38
CA TRP A 38 -4.08 -0.20 -21.41
C TRP A 38 -2.72 -0.89 -21.45
N TYR A 39 -2.05 -0.96 -20.30
CA TYR A 39 -0.74 -1.59 -20.23
C TYR A 39 -0.83 -3.12 -20.40
N SER A 40 -1.86 -3.79 -19.90
CA SER A 40 -2.07 -5.22 -20.15
C SER A 40 -2.13 -5.51 -21.65
N ILE A 41 -2.89 -4.70 -22.41
CA ILE A 41 -3.00 -4.87 -23.87
C ILE A 41 -1.70 -4.47 -24.58
N LYS A 42 -1.15 -3.29 -24.27
CA LYS A 42 0.06 -2.79 -24.95
C LYS A 42 1.31 -3.60 -24.70
N THR A 43 1.43 -4.22 -23.54
CA THR A 43 2.53 -5.14 -23.20
C THR A 43 2.22 -6.60 -23.51
N ARG A 44 1.08 -6.89 -24.16
CA ARG A 44 0.59 -8.24 -24.47
C ARG A 44 0.52 -9.11 -23.22
N PHE A 45 -0.13 -8.61 -22.17
CA PHE A 45 -0.30 -9.27 -20.86
C PHE A 45 1.04 -9.68 -20.23
N VAL A 46 1.95 -8.71 -20.04
CA VAL A 46 3.25 -8.94 -19.41
C VAL A 46 3.13 -9.64 -18.06
N GLN A 47 2.07 -9.32 -17.28
CA GLN A 47 1.80 -9.94 -15.98
C GLN A 47 1.52 -11.44 -16.04
N VAL A 48 1.15 -11.98 -17.21
CA VAL A 48 0.98 -13.43 -17.44
C VAL A 48 2.24 -14.02 -18.07
N ARG A 49 2.70 -13.41 -19.17
CA ARG A 49 3.81 -13.94 -19.97
C ARG A 49 5.15 -13.93 -19.25
N CYS A 50 5.43 -12.85 -18.49
CA CYS A 50 6.69 -12.69 -17.77
C CYS A 50 6.58 -13.04 -16.27
N PHE A 51 5.45 -13.64 -15.84
CA PHE A 51 5.24 -14.01 -14.44
C PHE A 51 6.31 -14.98 -13.93
N GLY A 52 6.58 -16.05 -14.70
CA GLY A 52 7.60 -17.03 -14.34
C GLY A 52 9.02 -16.46 -14.30
N GLU A 53 9.34 -15.51 -15.18
CA GLU A 53 10.60 -14.77 -15.11
C GLU A 53 10.68 -13.92 -13.84
N GLY A 54 9.62 -13.17 -13.50
CA GLY A 54 9.56 -12.39 -12.29
C GLY A 54 9.75 -13.25 -11.03
N MET A 55 9.04 -14.37 -10.93
CA MET A 55 9.17 -15.32 -9.82
C MET A 55 10.60 -15.83 -9.68
N ARG A 56 11.23 -16.24 -10.80
CA ARG A 56 12.62 -16.70 -10.80
C ARG A 56 13.60 -15.61 -10.37
N ARG A 57 13.39 -14.34 -10.79
CA ARG A 57 14.25 -13.22 -10.40
C ARG A 57 14.13 -12.87 -8.93
N VAL A 58 12.91 -12.96 -8.37
CA VAL A 58 12.65 -12.68 -6.95
C VAL A 58 13.18 -13.80 -6.06
N PHE A 59 12.82 -15.05 -6.35
CA PHE A 59 13.10 -16.19 -5.48
C PHE A 59 14.37 -16.96 -5.82
N GLY A 60 14.84 -16.89 -7.07
CA GLY A 60 16.04 -17.62 -7.53
C GLY A 60 17.36 -16.98 -7.06
N ASN A 61 17.35 -15.72 -6.68
CA ASN A 61 18.53 -14.96 -6.22
C ASN A 61 18.38 -14.43 -4.80
N LEU A 62 17.60 -15.11 -3.96
CA LEU A 62 17.45 -14.75 -2.54
C LEU A 62 18.78 -14.88 -1.81
N THR A 63 19.48 -13.78 -1.63
CA THR A 63 20.62 -13.66 -0.72
C THR A 63 20.26 -12.68 0.38
N LEU A 64 20.06 -13.17 1.61
CA LEU A 64 19.77 -12.36 2.80
C LEU A 64 20.90 -11.40 3.18
N ASN A 65 22.06 -11.52 2.56
CA ASN A 65 23.20 -10.63 2.69
C ASN A 65 23.54 -10.04 1.32
N GLY A 66 22.80 -9.00 0.90
CA GLY A 66 23.09 -8.26 -0.33
C GLY A 66 24.51 -7.68 -0.31
N LYS A 67 25.25 -7.82 -1.42
CA LYS A 67 26.56 -7.16 -1.58
C LYS A 67 26.35 -5.64 -1.43
N LYS A 68 27.19 -5.00 -0.62
CA LYS A 68 27.23 -3.53 -0.56
C LYS A 68 27.60 -3.01 -1.94
N HIS A 69 26.74 -2.16 -2.49
CA HIS A 69 27.00 -1.41 -3.72
C HIS A 69 27.43 0.00 -3.36
N ASP A 70 28.36 0.55 -4.11
CA ASP A 70 28.88 1.91 -3.91
C ASP A 70 27.81 2.99 -4.15
N SER A 71 26.73 2.66 -4.87
CA SER A 71 25.57 3.54 -5.09
C SER A 71 24.29 2.76 -5.35
N GLY A 72 23.17 3.22 -4.80
CA GLY A 72 21.85 2.61 -4.96
C GLY A 72 21.62 1.39 -4.07
N MET A 73 20.66 0.56 -4.45
CA MET A 73 20.24 -0.66 -3.78
C MET A 73 20.42 -1.87 -4.70
N SER A 74 20.57 -3.08 -4.16
CA SER A 74 20.38 -4.28 -4.98
C SER A 74 18.93 -4.36 -5.48
N SER A 75 18.66 -5.15 -6.54
CA SER A 75 17.28 -5.35 -7.02
C SER A 75 16.38 -5.92 -5.92
N PHE A 76 16.92 -6.80 -5.09
CA PHE A 76 16.20 -7.35 -3.93
C PHE A 76 15.93 -6.30 -2.84
N GLN A 77 16.89 -5.45 -2.51
CA GLN A 77 16.70 -4.36 -1.56
C GLN A 77 15.66 -3.33 -2.04
N ALA A 78 15.68 -3.02 -3.34
CA ALA A 78 14.68 -2.14 -3.95
C ALA A 78 13.28 -2.77 -3.92
N LEU A 79 13.18 -4.08 -4.22
CA LEU A 79 11.93 -4.83 -4.07
C LEU A 79 11.48 -4.89 -2.61
N ALA A 80 12.36 -5.22 -1.67
CA ALA A 80 12.03 -5.29 -0.24
C ALA A 80 11.53 -3.93 0.27
N THR A 81 12.14 -2.82 -0.19
CA THR A 81 11.69 -1.47 0.15
C THR A 81 10.31 -1.17 -0.48
N ALA A 82 10.05 -1.64 -1.71
CA ALA A 82 8.74 -1.50 -2.33
C ALA A 82 7.69 -2.37 -1.62
N ILE A 83 7.99 -3.64 -1.31
CA ILE A 83 7.09 -4.52 -0.53
C ILE A 83 6.86 -3.95 0.88
N ALA A 84 7.87 -3.37 1.52
CA ALA A 84 7.70 -2.70 2.80
C ALA A 84 6.72 -1.51 2.74
N ALA A 85 6.64 -0.83 1.60
CA ALA A 85 5.63 0.20 1.36
C ALA A 85 4.23 -0.42 1.16
N GLN A 86 4.14 -1.47 0.34
CA GLN A 86 2.90 -2.13 -0.03
C GLN A 86 2.29 -2.92 1.13
N VAL A 87 3.07 -3.82 1.76
CA VAL A 87 2.58 -4.69 2.84
C VAL A 87 2.56 -3.93 4.17
N GLY A 88 1.47 -3.25 4.42
CA GLY A 88 1.24 -2.39 5.58
C GLY A 88 -0.13 -2.59 6.22
N THR A 89 -0.69 -1.51 6.76
CA THR A 89 -2.07 -1.52 7.29
C THR A 89 -3.10 -1.88 6.23
N GLY A 90 -2.80 -1.66 4.94
CA GLY A 90 -3.69 -2.00 3.82
C GLY A 90 -4.10 -3.46 3.80
N ASN A 91 -3.16 -4.36 4.05
CA ASN A 91 -3.39 -5.81 4.01
C ASN A 91 -4.21 -6.34 5.18
N ILE A 92 -4.13 -5.70 6.34
CA ILE A 92 -4.84 -6.13 7.56
C ILE A 92 -6.05 -5.24 7.80
N VAL A 93 -5.85 -3.97 8.11
CA VAL A 93 -6.92 -3.02 8.46
C VAL A 93 -7.70 -2.58 7.22
N GLY A 94 -7.02 -2.33 6.09
CA GLY A 94 -7.65 -1.95 4.83
C GLY A 94 -8.55 -3.06 4.28
N ALA A 95 -8.07 -4.30 4.24
CA ALA A 95 -8.86 -5.46 3.84
C ALA A 95 -10.04 -5.70 4.79
N SER A 96 -9.83 -5.57 6.11
CA SER A 96 -10.90 -5.62 7.11
C SER A 96 -11.98 -4.58 6.84
N GLY A 97 -11.59 -3.33 6.57
CA GLY A 97 -12.52 -2.26 6.23
C GLY A 97 -13.27 -2.52 4.92
N ALA A 98 -12.60 -3.08 3.90
CA ALA A 98 -13.26 -3.46 2.65
C ALA A 98 -14.31 -4.54 2.85
N ILE A 99 -14.01 -5.55 3.66
CA ILE A 99 -14.94 -6.63 3.98
C ILE A 99 -16.13 -6.10 4.79
N LEU A 100 -15.89 -5.24 5.81
CA LEU A 100 -16.96 -4.66 6.63
C LEU A 100 -17.91 -3.77 5.83
N THR A 101 -17.41 -2.98 4.88
CA THR A 101 -18.21 -1.96 4.17
C THR A 101 -18.68 -2.41 2.80
N GLY A 102 -17.92 -3.27 2.12
CA GLY A 102 -18.20 -3.77 0.77
C GLY A 102 -18.60 -5.24 0.74
N GLY A 103 -18.57 -5.93 1.89
CA GLY A 103 -18.79 -7.38 1.98
C GLY A 103 -17.60 -8.21 1.49
N PRO A 104 -17.65 -9.55 1.64
CA PRO A 104 -16.63 -10.46 1.16
C PRO A 104 -16.29 -10.31 -0.33
N GLY A 105 -17.26 -9.89 -1.14
CA GLY A 105 -17.09 -9.64 -2.58
C GLY A 105 -16.11 -8.50 -2.92
N ALA A 106 -15.84 -7.58 -2.00
CA ALA A 106 -14.82 -6.55 -2.22
C ALA A 106 -13.43 -7.14 -2.48
N ILE A 107 -13.14 -8.32 -1.91
CA ILE A 107 -11.86 -9.03 -2.12
C ILE A 107 -11.68 -9.46 -3.57
N PHE A 108 -12.75 -9.93 -4.23
CA PHE A 108 -12.70 -10.23 -5.67
C PHE A 108 -12.30 -9.00 -6.49
N TRP A 109 -12.86 -7.86 -6.18
CA TRP A 109 -12.52 -6.61 -6.88
C TRP A 109 -11.10 -6.12 -6.57
N MET A 110 -10.58 -6.39 -5.36
CA MET A 110 -9.16 -6.16 -5.05
C MET A 110 -8.26 -7.04 -5.93
N TRP A 111 -8.61 -8.31 -6.17
CA TRP A 111 -7.86 -9.18 -7.07
C TRP A 111 -7.88 -8.69 -8.52
N VAL A 112 -9.04 -8.22 -9.00
CA VAL A 112 -9.18 -7.65 -10.35
C VAL A 112 -8.28 -6.44 -10.53
N ILE A 113 -8.33 -5.49 -9.59
CA ILE A 113 -7.48 -4.29 -9.61
C ILE A 113 -6.01 -4.65 -9.52
N ALA A 114 -5.63 -5.60 -8.67
CA ALA A 114 -4.24 -6.07 -8.56
C ALA A 114 -3.73 -6.75 -9.83
N PHE A 115 -4.55 -7.58 -10.48
CA PHE A 115 -4.18 -8.23 -11.73
C PHE A 115 -3.82 -7.23 -12.82
N PHE A 116 -4.65 -6.21 -13.02
CA PHE A 116 -4.35 -5.12 -13.94
C PHE A 116 -3.25 -4.20 -13.40
N GLY A 117 -3.19 -4.01 -12.09
CA GLY A 117 -2.16 -3.27 -11.40
C GLY A 117 -0.75 -3.83 -11.60
N MET A 118 -0.61 -5.16 -11.76
CA MET A 118 0.68 -5.78 -12.09
C MET A 118 1.28 -5.24 -13.41
N ALA A 119 0.46 -4.99 -14.43
CA ALA A 119 0.94 -4.38 -15.67
C ALA A 119 1.24 -2.88 -15.48
N THR A 120 0.49 -2.20 -14.64
CA THR A 120 0.73 -0.78 -14.30
C THR A 120 2.05 -0.61 -13.56
N ILE A 121 2.29 -1.38 -12.50
CA ILE A 121 3.53 -1.28 -11.71
C ILE A 121 4.76 -1.69 -12.54
N TYR A 122 4.61 -2.65 -13.47
CA TYR A 122 5.64 -2.97 -14.45
C TYR A 122 6.06 -1.72 -15.24
N ALA A 123 5.07 -0.97 -15.74
CA ALA A 123 5.32 0.27 -16.47
C ALA A 123 5.98 1.34 -15.59
N GLU A 124 5.48 1.53 -14.39
CA GLU A 124 6.02 2.48 -13.40
C GLU A 124 7.48 2.20 -13.07
N ALA A 125 7.81 0.94 -12.73
CA ALA A 125 9.18 0.55 -12.40
C ALA A 125 10.13 0.64 -13.60
N THR A 126 9.66 0.25 -14.80
CA THR A 126 10.42 0.40 -16.05
C THR A 126 10.75 1.86 -16.32
N LEU A 127 9.77 2.76 -16.19
CA LEU A 127 9.98 4.20 -16.38
C LEU A 127 10.88 4.78 -15.30
N ALA A 128 10.74 4.34 -14.04
CA ALA A 128 11.61 4.80 -12.96
C ALA A 128 13.09 4.52 -13.22
N ILE A 129 13.42 3.35 -13.78
CA ILE A 129 14.79 3.01 -14.19
C ILE A 129 15.25 3.82 -15.41
N LYS A 130 14.37 3.97 -16.43
CA LYS A 130 14.73 4.70 -17.66
C LYS A 130 14.94 6.20 -17.47
N THR A 131 14.27 6.80 -16.50
CA THR A 131 14.27 8.27 -16.33
C THR A 131 15.02 8.75 -15.09
N ARG A 132 15.58 7.81 -14.29
CA ARG A 132 16.39 8.17 -13.14
C ARG A 132 17.64 8.93 -13.54
N ILE A 133 18.11 9.79 -12.64
CA ILE A 133 19.36 10.52 -12.79
C ILE A 133 20.35 10.13 -11.70
N LYS A 134 21.62 10.09 -12.04
CA LYS A 134 22.71 9.94 -11.08
C LYS A 134 23.32 11.31 -10.82
N VAL A 135 23.29 11.75 -9.57
CA VAL A 135 23.84 13.05 -9.16
C VAL A 135 25.34 12.92 -8.93
N ALA A 136 26.06 14.06 -8.91
CA ALA A 136 27.51 14.10 -8.80
C ALA A 136 28.07 13.42 -7.53
N ASP A 137 27.28 13.38 -6.46
CA ASP A 137 27.61 12.67 -5.21
C ASP A 137 27.38 11.15 -5.26
N GLY A 138 26.98 10.61 -6.42
CA GLY A 138 26.70 9.21 -6.62
C GLY A 138 25.28 8.78 -6.24
N THR A 139 24.46 9.66 -5.67
CA THR A 139 23.07 9.34 -5.32
C THR A 139 22.19 9.18 -6.56
N ILE A 140 21.23 8.26 -6.49
CA ILE A 140 20.26 8.01 -7.55
C ILE A 140 18.97 8.74 -7.20
N HIS A 141 18.49 9.56 -8.12
CA HIS A 141 17.21 10.24 -8.00
C HIS A 141 16.27 9.73 -9.11
N GLY A 142 15.08 9.29 -8.75
CA GLY A 142 14.09 8.77 -9.69
C GLY A 142 12.69 8.72 -9.06
N GLY A 143 11.73 8.36 -9.88
CA GLY A 143 10.31 8.32 -9.52
C GLY A 143 9.47 9.21 -10.42
N PRO A 144 8.17 9.39 -10.13
CA PRO A 144 7.23 10.06 -11.04
C PRO A 144 7.61 11.47 -11.47
N VAL A 145 8.14 12.29 -10.59
CA VAL A 145 8.55 13.67 -10.97
C VAL A 145 9.54 13.68 -12.14
N TYR A 146 10.38 12.67 -12.26
CA TYR A 146 11.36 12.54 -13.34
C TYR A 146 10.74 12.07 -14.65
N TYR A 147 9.87 11.06 -14.62
CA TYR A 147 9.21 10.63 -15.85
C TYR A 147 8.06 11.57 -16.26
N ILE A 148 7.37 12.27 -15.35
CA ILE A 148 6.41 13.33 -15.68
C ILE A 148 7.11 14.47 -16.44
N THR A 149 8.26 14.94 -15.96
CA THR A 149 9.04 15.98 -16.66
C THR A 149 9.72 15.47 -17.93
N THR A 150 9.86 14.17 -18.11
CA THR A 150 10.29 13.54 -19.36
C THR A 150 9.13 13.47 -20.36
N ALA A 151 7.92 13.13 -19.91
CA ALA A 151 6.72 13.07 -20.73
C ALA A 151 6.30 14.46 -21.26
N PHE A 152 6.34 15.45 -20.40
CA PHE A 152 5.85 16.80 -20.67
C PHE A 152 6.95 17.83 -20.42
N LYS A 153 7.38 18.51 -21.49
CA LYS A 153 8.37 19.58 -21.39
C LYS A 153 7.71 20.92 -21.04
N GLY A 154 8.51 21.85 -20.51
CA GLY A 154 8.06 23.21 -20.24
C GLY A 154 7.21 23.35 -18.97
N GLY A 155 6.34 24.37 -18.96
CA GLY A 155 5.56 24.74 -17.77
C GLY A 155 4.55 23.71 -17.31
N PHE A 156 3.89 23.04 -18.25
CA PHE A 156 2.88 22.02 -17.93
C PHE A 156 3.48 20.81 -17.23
N GLY A 157 4.61 20.28 -17.74
CA GLY A 157 5.30 19.16 -17.09
C GLY A 157 5.80 19.51 -15.69
N LYS A 158 6.31 20.75 -15.52
CA LYS A 158 6.73 21.24 -14.21
C LYS A 158 5.56 21.38 -13.24
N PHE A 159 4.40 21.86 -13.71
CA PHE A 159 3.18 21.94 -12.91
C PHE A 159 2.73 20.55 -12.44
N LEU A 160 2.59 19.58 -13.35
CA LEU A 160 2.17 18.22 -13.01
C LEU A 160 3.15 17.54 -12.05
N ALA A 161 4.45 17.69 -12.27
CA ALA A 161 5.48 17.12 -11.39
C ALA A 161 5.45 17.78 -9.99
N THR A 162 5.24 19.09 -9.92
CA THR A 162 5.08 19.80 -8.65
C THR A 162 3.81 19.36 -7.91
N PHE A 163 2.69 19.24 -8.63
CA PHE A 163 1.43 18.75 -8.08
C PHE A 163 1.60 17.32 -7.51
N PHE A 164 2.23 16.41 -8.27
CA PHE A 164 2.53 15.06 -7.80
C PHE A 164 3.41 15.10 -6.54
N ALA A 165 4.49 15.89 -6.56
CA ALA A 165 5.42 15.97 -5.44
C ALA A 165 4.76 16.48 -4.15
N VAL A 166 3.88 17.48 -4.24
CA VAL A 166 3.11 17.96 -3.09
C VAL A 166 2.13 16.89 -2.62
N ALA A 167 1.40 16.27 -3.56
CA ALA A 167 0.42 15.24 -3.23
C ALA A 167 1.06 14.05 -2.50
N ILE A 168 2.20 13.53 -2.97
CA ILE A 168 2.88 12.38 -2.33
C ILE A 168 3.48 12.73 -0.97
N ILE A 169 3.99 13.95 -0.77
CA ILE A 169 4.47 14.40 0.54
C ILE A 169 3.32 14.38 1.54
N LEU A 170 2.15 14.89 1.15
CA LEU A 170 0.97 14.92 2.00
C LEU A 170 0.38 13.51 2.17
N ALA A 171 0.23 12.76 1.07
CA ALA A 171 -0.36 11.43 1.07
C ALA A 171 0.45 10.43 1.90
N LEU A 172 1.73 10.26 1.58
CA LEU A 172 2.55 9.19 2.14
C LEU A 172 3.49 9.70 3.23
N GLY A 173 4.13 10.85 2.99
CA GLY A 173 5.10 11.42 3.93
C GLY A 173 4.46 11.80 5.27
N PHE A 174 3.22 12.26 5.26
CA PHE A 174 2.52 12.75 6.44
C PHE A 174 1.27 11.94 6.77
N MET A 175 0.18 12.05 6.00
CA MET A 175 -1.11 11.42 6.34
C MET A 175 -1.03 9.89 6.34
N GLY A 176 -0.32 9.30 5.37
CA GLY A 176 -0.11 7.86 5.33
C GLY A 176 0.68 7.34 6.54
N CYS A 177 1.74 8.05 6.96
CA CYS A 177 2.45 7.71 8.18
C CYS A 177 1.54 7.80 9.42
N MET A 178 0.56 8.75 9.44
CA MET A 178 -0.46 8.81 10.51
C MET A 178 -1.36 7.58 10.51
N VAL A 179 -1.82 7.10 9.35
CA VAL A 179 -2.64 5.87 9.27
C VAL A 179 -1.89 4.67 9.84
N GLN A 180 -0.61 4.53 9.48
CA GLN A 180 0.21 3.42 9.95
C GLN A 180 0.37 3.48 11.48
N SER A 181 0.78 4.62 12.02
CA SER A 181 0.97 4.82 13.46
C SER A 181 -0.32 4.71 14.27
N ASN A 182 -1.43 5.24 13.74
CA ASN A 182 -2.76 5.12 14.33
C ASN A 182 -3.17 3.65 14.49
N SER A 183 -3.07 2.88 13.40
CA SER A 183 -3.45 1.46 13.40
C SER A 183 -2.58 0.63 14.35
N ILE A 184 -1.27 0.91 14.44
CA ILE A 184 -0.40 0.27 15.43
C ILE A 184 -0.89 0.62 16.85
N GLY A 185 -1.14 1.90 17.12
CA GLY A 185 -1.59 2.37 18.42
C GLY A 185 -2.88 1.68 18.89
N GLU A 186 -3.90 1.66 18.03
CA GLU A 186 -5.20 1.03 18.33
C GLU A 186 -5.08 -0.50 18.53
N CYS A 187 -4.31 -1.19 17.69
CA CYS A 187 -4.10 -2.63 17.85
C CYS A 187 -3.33 -2.97 19.13
N PHE A 188 -2.34 -2.16 19.53
CA PHE A 188 -1.60 -2.34 20.77
C PHE A 188 -2.46 -2.04 22.00
N GLN A 189 -3.32 -1.02 21.92
CA GLN A 189 -4.27 -0.73 22.97
C GLN A 189 -5.24 -1.90 23.18
N THR A 190 -5.76 -2.47 22.08
CA THR A 190 -6.66 -3.64 22.13
C THR A 190 -5.94 -4.90 22.68
N ALA A 191 -4.69 -5.15 22.26
CA ALA A 191 -3.98 -6.39 22.58
C ALA A 191 -3.29 -6.37 23.95
N PHE A 192 -2.75 -5.22 24.36
CA PHE A 192 -1.87 -5.10 25.52
C PHE A 192 -2.36 -4.07 26.56
N GLY A 193 -3.43 -3.32 26.26
CA GLY A 193 -3.91 -2.22 27.12
C GLY A 193 -2.96 -1.01 27.16
N ILE A 194 -1.98 -0.92 26.22
CA ILE A 194 -1.03 0.19 26.17
C ILE A 194 -1.69 1.38 25.48
N PRO A 195 -1.75 2.56 26.12
CA PRO A 195 -2.30 3.77 25.50
C PRO A 195 -1.61 4.10 24.17
N SER A 196 -2.38 4.41 23.12
CA SER A 196 -1.85 4.63 21.77
C SER A 196 -0.77 5.70 21.69
N TRP A 197 -0.86 6.78 22.49
CA TRP A 197 0.15 7.83 22.50
C TRP A 197 1.53 7.36 22.99
N ILE A 198 1.58 6.37 23.92
CA ILE A 198 2.86 5.76 24.37
C ILE A 198 3.51 5.00 23.22
N VAL A 199 2.69 4.24 22.47
CA VAL A 199 3.14 3.54 21.26
C VAL A 199 3.67 4.57 20.25
N GLY A 200 2.99 5.70 20.09
CA GLY A 200 3.43 6.81 19.24
C GLY A 200 4.79 7.36 19.60
N VAL A 201 5.06 7.59 20.87
CA VAL A 201 6.39 8.06 21.35
C VAL A 201 7.48 7.03 21.03
N VAL A 202 7.22 5.76 21.27
CA VAL A 202 8.18 4.68 20.94
C VAL A 202 8.46 4.64 19.43
N LEU A 203 7.42 4.72 18.60
CA LEU A 203 7.55 4.77 17.14
C LEU A 203 8.40 5.96 16.69
N VAL A 204 8.15 7.16 17.24
CA VAL A 204 8.91 8.37 16.91
C VAL A 204 10.40 8.18 17.20
N VAL A 205 10.74 7.63 18.36
CA VAL A 205 12.15 7.39 18.74
C VAL A 205 12.83 6.42 17.77
N ILE A 206 12.18 5.30 17.47
CA ILE A 206 12.74 4.29 16.56
C ILE A 206 12.85 4.87 15.12
N CYS A 207 11.82 5.55 14.64
CA CYS A 207 11.83 6.18 13.32
C CYS A 207 12.92 7.25 13.22
N ALA A 208 13.11 8.09 14.23
CA ALA A 208 14.14 9.12 14.24
C ALA A 208 15.55 8.51 14.07
N VAL A 209 15.86 7.45 14.80
CA VAL A 209 17.15 6.74 14.69
C VAL A 209 17.37 6.20 13.26
N ILE A 210 16.33 5.64 12.63
CA ILE A 210 16.46 5.07 11.29
C ILE A 210 16.53 6.17 10.22
N PHE A 211 15.69 7.20 10.30
CA PHE A 211 15.66 8.30 9.32
C PHE A 211 16.97 9.07 9.28
N LEU A 212 17.64 9.26 10.44
CA LEU A 212 18.96 9.89 10.52
C LEU A 212 20.06 9.04 9.86
N GLY A 213 19.87 7.74 9.73
CA GLY A 213 20.80 6.83 9.08
C GLY A 213 20.73 6.79 7.55
N GLY A 214 19.79 7.52 6.96
CA GLY A 214 19.65 7.66 5.52
C GLY A 214 19.11 6.40 4.80
N VAL A 215 19.17 6.45 3.44
CA VAL A 215 18.56 5.44 2.56
C VAL A 215 19.18 4.05 2.76
N GLN A 216 20.48 3.96 2.99
CA GLN A 216 21.17 2.67 3.16
C GLN A 216 20.75 1.96 4.46
N ARG A 217 20.59 2.71 5.57
CA ARG A 217 20.08 2.11 6.82
C ARG A 217 18.65 1.65 6.66
N LEU A 218 17.82 2.45 6.02
CA LEU A 218 16.43 2.09 5.73
C LEU A 218 16.38 0.80 4.90
N ALA A 219 17.12 0.72 3.81
CA ALA A 219 17.17 -0.47 2.95
C ALA A 219 17.64 -1.72 3.71
N ALA A 220 18.66 -1.59 4.57
CA ALA A 220 19.15 -2.70 5.39
C ALA A 220 18.14 -3.18 6.44
N VAL A 221 17.29 -2.28 6.94
CA VAL A 221 16.21 -2.62 7.88
C VAL A 221 15.05 -3.30 7.15
N THR A 222 14.60 -2.75 6.03
CA THR A 222 13.47 -3.31 5.26
C THR A 222 13.81 -4.66 4.66
N GLU A 223 15.04 -4.86 4.16
CA GLU A 223 15.53 -6.15 3.62
C GLU A 223 15.37 -7.30 4.61
N LYS A 224 15.54 -7.03 5.91
CA LYS A 224 15.46 -8.03 6.98
C LYS A 224 14.02 -8.17 7.52
N ILE A 225 13.34 -7.05 7.73
CA ILE A 225 11.99 -7.04 8.32
C ILE A 225 10.98 -7.70 7.38
N VAL A 226 11.03 -7.41 6.08
CA VAL A 226 10.01 -7.85 5.12
C VAL A 226 9.88 -9.37 5.06
N PRO A 227 10.94 -10.18 4.87
CA PRO A 227 10.81 -11.63 4.87
C PRO A 227 10.32 -12.19 6.20
N ILE A 228 10.80 -11.62 7.33
CA ILE A 228 10.44 -12.09 8.67
C ILE A 228 8.95 -11.82 8.95
N MET A 229 8.48 -10.59 8.69
CA MET A 229 7.08 -10.24 8.92
C MET A 229 6.14 -11.05 8.04
N ALA A 230 6.50 -11.26 6.77
CA ALA A 230 5.72 -12.09 5.86
C ALA A 230 5.65 -13.54 6.34
N ALA A 231 6.80 -14.14 6.72
CA ALA A 231 6.84 -15.52 7.20
C ALA A 231 5.98 -15.71 8.46
N ILE A 232 6.09 -14.83 9.46
CA ILE A 232 5.31 -14.92 10.70
C ILE A 232 3.81 -14.86 10.39
N PHE A 233 3.40 -13.86 9.58
CA PHE A 233 1.98 -13.68 9.26
C PHE A 233 1.41 -14.82 8.42
N LEU A 234 2.16 -15.27 7.39
CA LEU A 234 1.75 -16.37 6.53
C LEU A 234 1.63 -17.69 7.32
N LEU A 235 2.58 -18.00 8.18
CA LEU A 235 2.51 -19.20 9.01
C LEU A 235 1.31 -19.16 9.98
N GLY A 236 1.11 -18.03 10.67
CA GLY A 236 -0.02 -17.87 11.57
C GLY A 236 -1.37 -17.96 10.84
N GLY A 237 -1.51 -17.32 9.69
CA GLY A 237 -2.74 -17.38 8.89
C GLY A 237 -2.99 -18.79 8.34
N LEU A 238 -1.95 -19.49 7.85
CA LEU A 238 -2.07 -20.88 7.39
C LEU A 238 -2.52 -21.82 8.51
N VAL A 239 -2.02 -21.64 9.73
CA VAL A 239 -2.49 -22.41 10.89
C VAL A 239 -3.99 -22.22 11.07
N ILE A 240 -4.50 -20.98 11.05
CA ILE A 240 -5.95 -20.72 11.15
C ILE A 240 -6.71 -21.43 10.01
N LEU A 241 -6.25 -21.31 8.75
CA LEU A 241 -6.92 -21.94 7.62
C LEU A 241 -6.93 -23.47 7.70
N ILE A 242 -5.88 -24.10 8.26
CA ILE A 242 -5.86 -25.54 8.51
C ILE A 242 -6.94 -25.94 9.52
N PHE A 243 -7.06 -25.21 10.64
CA PHE A 243 -8.12 -25.46 11.61
C PHE A 243 -9.53 -25.21 11.06
N ARG A 244 -9.65 -24.27 10.11
CA ARG A 244 -10.91 -23.89 9.48
C ARG A 244 -11.06 -24.42 8.05
N ILE A 245 -10.33 -25.48 7.67
CA ILE A 245 -10.25 -25.98 6.29
C ILE A 245 -11.63 -26.30 5.69
N ARG A 246 -12.57 -26.78 6.49
CA ARG A 246 -13.95 -27.10 6.07
C ARG A 246 -14.70 -25.88 5.55
N TYR A 247 -14.38 -24.67 6.00
CA TYR A 247 -15.04 -23.43 5.65
C TYR A 247 -14.34 -22.69 4.48
N VAL A 248 -13.13 -23.11 4.10
CA VAL A 248 -12.37 -22.47 3.01
C VAL A 248 -13.12 -22.50 1.67
N PRO A 249 -13.73 -23.62 1.22
CA PRO A 249 -14.52 -23.63 -0.01
C PRO A 249 -15.72 -22.67 0.03
N ALA A 250 -16.44 -22.63 1.17
CA ALA A 250 -17.55 -21.71 1.35
C ALA A 250 -17.09 -20.25 1.35
N THR A 251 -15.91 -19.96 1.91
CA THR A 251 -15.27 -18.62 1.89
C THR A 251 -15.02 -18.14 0.47
N PHE A 252 -14.41 -18.98 -0.39
CA PHE A 252 -14.27 -18.64 -1.82
C PHE A 252 -15.62 -18.45 -2.50
N GLY A 253 -16.58 -19.32 -2.20
CA GLY A 253 -17.96 -19.18 -2.68
C GLY A 253 -18.55 -17.82 -2.32
N MET A 254 -18.38 -17.34 -1.09
CA MET A 254 -18.83 -16.02 -0.64
C MET A 254 -18.13 -14.88 -1.38
N ILE A 255 -16.79 -14.97 -1.55
CA ILE A 255 -16.03 -13.94 -2.28
C ILE A 255 -16.55 -13.78 -3.70
N PHE A 256 -16.73 -14.88 -4.45
CA PHE A 256 -17.24 -14.83 -5.83
C PHE A 256 -18.71 -14.44 -5.90
N LYS A 257 -19.57 -15.03 -5.07
CA LYS A 257 -21.00 -14.74 -5.06
C LYS A 257 -21.28 -13.26 -4.74
N TYR A 258 -20.71 -12.78 -3.64
CA TYR A 258 -20.99 -11.41 -3.19
C TYR A 258 -20.23 -10.33 -3.95
N ALA A 259 -19.33 -10.69 -4.85
CA ALA A 259 -18.77 -9.74 -5.82
C ALA A 259 -19.81 -9.23 -6.80
N PHE A 260 -20.84 -10.06 -7.12
CA PHE A 260 -21.88 -9.79 -8.10
C PHE A 260 -23.28 -9.72 -7.48
N GLU A 261 -23.48 -10.29 -6.30
CA GLU A 261 -24.75 -10.29 -5.55
C GLU A 261 -24.58 -9.77 -4.10
N PRO A 262 -23.97 -8.58 -3.89
CA PRO A 262 -23.62 -8.12 -2.54
C PRO A 262 -24.79 -7.63 -1.70
N GLN A 263 -25.98 -7.45 -2.29
CA GLN A 263 -27.16 -6.87 -1.61
C GLN A 263 -27.62 -7.64 -0.38
N ALA A 264 -27.38 -8.96 -0.34
CA ALA A 264 -27.72 -9.80 0.80
C ALA A 264 -26.87 -9.49 2.05
N ILE A 265 -25.73 -8.81 1.86
CA ILE A 265 -24.77 -8.48 2.91
C ILE A 265 -24.76 -6.99 3.20
N VAL A 266 -24.69 -6.15 2.17
CA VAL A 266 -24.54 -4.69 2.32
C VAL A 266 -25.90 -3.99 2.55
N GLY A 267 -27.01 -4.66 2.21
CA GLY A 267 -28.32 -4.02 2.18
C GLY A 267 -28.47 -2.98 1.07
N GLY A 268 -29.63 -2.41 0.92
CA GLY A 268 -29.92 -1.40 -0.09
C GLY A 268 -30.22 -1.98 -1.48
N SER A 269 -30.19 -1.11 -2.51
CA SER A 269 -30.42 -1.54 -3.89
C SER A 269 -29.24 -2.32 -4.45
N PHE A 270 -29.49 -3.24 -5.38
CA PHE A 270 -28.47 -4.05 -6.07
C PHE A 270 -27.33 -3.19 -6.65
N GLY A 271 -27.68 -2.11 -7.35
CA GLY A 271 -26.69 -1.22 -7.94
C GLY A 271 -25.80 -0.50 -6.91
N TYR A 272 -26.37 -0.11 -5.78
CA TYR A 272 -25.61 0.51 -4.69
C TYR A 272 -24.64 -0.48 -4.06
N ALA A 273 -25.09 -1.69 -3.81
CA ALA A 273 -24.26 -2.73 -3.18
C ALA A 273 -23.08 -3.16 -4.07
N ILE A 274 -23.29 -3.35 -5.39
CA ILE A 274 -22.19 -3.60 -6.33
C ILE A 274 -21.21 -2.42 -6.36
N LYS A 275 -21.73 -1.19 -6.44
CA LYS A 275 -20.90 0.00 -6.42
C LYS A 275 -20.00 0.04 -5.17
N GLN A 276 -20.53 -0.30 -4.00
CA GLN A 276 -19.76 -0.36 -2.75
C GLN A 276 -18.66 -1.42 -2.81
N ALA A 277 -18.97 -2.64 -3.25
CA ALA A 277 -17.97 -3.71 -3.36
C ALA A 277 -16.84 -3.33 -4.33
N VAL A 278 -17.16 -2.79 -5.50
CA VAL A 278 -16.19 -2.33 -6.51
C VAL A 278 -15.35 -1.17 -5.98
N SER A 279 -16.00 -0.16 -5.40
CA SER A 279 -15.32 1.04 -4.89
C SER A 279 -14.38 0.72 -3.72
N GLN A 280 -14.83 -0.09 -2.76
CA GLN A 280 -13.99 -0.53 -1.65
C GLN A 280 -12.86 -1.43 -2.13
N GLY A 281 -13.14 -2.33 -3.07
CA GLY A 281 -12.12 -3.16 -3.70
C GLY A 281 -11.04 -2.34 -4.39
N ALA A 282 -11.41 -1.34 -5.19
CA ALA A 282 -10.46 -0.47 -5.88
C ALA A 282 -9.67 0.42 -4.91
N LYS A 283 -10.37 1.10 -3.99
CA LYS A 283 -9.77 2.01 -3.00
C LYS A 283 -8.78 1.30 -2.08
N ARG A 284 -9.18 0.17 -1.51
CA ARG A 284 -8.34 -0.60 -0.59
C ARG A 284 -7.30 -1.45 -1.32
N GLY A 285 -7.59 -1.92 -2.52
CA GLY A 285 -6.63 -2.57 -3.40
C GLY A 285 -5.47 -1.65 -3.75
N LEU A 286 -5.76 -0.42 -4.22
CA LEU A 286 -4.74 0.59 -4.50
C LEU A 286 -3.92 0.93 -3.24
N PHE A 287 -4.59 1.17 -2.12
CA PHE A 287 -3.93 1.50 -0.86
C PHE A 287 -2.96 0.40 -0.40
N SER A 288 -3.27 -0.88 -0.69
CA SER A 288 -2.41 -2.02 -0.37
C SER A 288 -1.25 -2.14 -1.36
N ASN A 289 -1.54 -2.38 -2.64
CA ASN A 289 -0.51 -2.74 -3.62
C ASN A 289 0.18 -1.56 -4.32
N GLU A 290 -0.32 -0.34 -4.15
CA GLU A 290 0.21 0.93 -4.67
C GLU A 290 0.35 1.02 -6.20
N ALA A 291 -0.14 0.06 -6.98
CA ALA A 291 0.00 0.04 -8.43
C ALA A 291 -0.82 1.14 -9.12
N GLY A 292 -0.14 2.05 -9.81
CA GLY A 292 -0.74 3.24 -10.43
C GLY A 292 -0.73 4.47 -9.52
N MET A 293 -0.24 4.34 -8.30
CA MET A 293 -0.13 5.44 -7.34
C MET A 293 1.14 6.29 -7.55
N GLY A 294 2.17 5.71 -8.16
CA GLY A 294 3.44 6.39 -8.39
C GLY A 294 4.36 6.43 -7.17
N SER A 295 4.10 5.66 -6.15
CA SER A 295 4.86 5.63 -4.89
C SER A 295 6.10 4.75 -5.00
N THR A 296 5.92 3.44 -5.26
CA THR A 296 6.99 2.44 -5.33
C THR A 296 8.05 2.69 -6.42
N PRO A 297 7.79 3.42 -7.54
CA PRO A 297 8.82 3.85 -8.48
C PRO A 297 10.04 4.51 -7.82
N HIS A 298 9.86 5.15 -6.66
CA HIS A 298 10.98 5.75 -5.92
C HIS A 298 11.95 4.70 -5.38
N ALA A 299 11.45 3.55 -4.90
CA ALA A 299 12.27 2.43 -4.49
C ALA A 299 12.89 1.72 -5.70
N HIS A 300 12.08 1.43 -6.72
CA HIS A 300 12.54 0.74 -7.92
C HIS A 300 13.61 1.52 -8.69
N ALA A 301 13.54 2.85 -8.69
CA ALA A 301 14.59 3.69 -9.30
C ALA A 301 15.98 3.48 -8.68
N GLN A 302 16.06 3.07 -7.41
CA GLN A 302 17.32 2.83 -6.69
C GLN A 302 17.98 1.50 -7.09
N ALA A 303 17.27 0.60 -7.79
CA ALA A 303 17.77 -0.74 -8.10
C ALA A 303 18.96 -0.70 -9.05
N ASN A 304 20.02 -1.42 -8.71
CA ASN A 304 21.18 -1.57 -9.57
C ASN A 304 20.96 -2.69 -10.59
N VAL A 305 20.22 -2.37 -11.64
CA VAL A 305 19.90 -3.26 -12.76
C VAL A 305 20.38 -2.63 -14.07
N LYS A 306 20.73 -3.49 -15.03
CA LYS A 306 21.17 -3.08 -16.38
C LYS A 306 19.99 -2.81 -17.30
N ASP A 307 18.96 -3.63 -17.19
CA ASP A 307 17.79 -3.57 -18.05
C ASP A 307 16.55 -3.14 -17.24
N PRO A 308 15.84 -2.07 -17.67
CA PRO A 308 14.60 -1.64 -17.05
C PRO A 308 13.52 -2.74 -16.94
N HIS A 309 13.46 -3.65 -17.91
CA HIS A 309 12.54 -4.80 -17.90
C HIS A 309 12.75 -5.67 -16.66
N GLU A 310 14.01 -5.91 -16.25
CA GLU A 310 14.32 -6.73 -15.07
C GLU A 310 13.64 -6.20 -13.80
N GLN A 311 13.67 -4.89 -13.59
CA GLN A 311 13.02 -4.28 -12.44
C GLN A 311 11.50 -4.22 -12.60
N GLY A 312 11.00 -4.07 -13.82
CA GLY A 312 9.57 -4.12 -14.12
C GLY A 312 8.94 -5.46 -13.73
N VAL A 313 9.56 -6.59 -14.14
CA VAL A 313 9.03 -7.92 -13.78
C VAL A 313 9.17 -8.23 -12.29
N VAL A 314 10.19 -7.71 -11.63
CA VAL A 314 10.34 -7.82 -10.16
C VAL A 314 9.24 -7.03 -9.44
N ALA A 315 8.93 -5.81 -9.90
CA ALA A 315 7.90 -4.98 -9.31
C ALA A 315 6.50 -5.62 -9.38
N MET A 316 6.15 -6.25 -10.51
CA MET A 316 4.83 -6.91 -10.62
C MET A 316 4.69 -8.11 -9.68
N ILE A 317 5.77 -8.81 -9.32
CA ILE A 317 5.73 -9.86 -8.31
C ILE A 317 5.50 -9.27 -6.92
N GLY A 318 5.97 -8.05 -6.65
CA GLY A 318 5.63 -7.33 -5.41
C GLY A 318 4.12 -7.17 -5.22
N VAL A 319 3.40 -6.72 -6.26
CA VAL A 319 1.93 -6.63 -6.25
C VAL A 319 1.26 -8.00 -6.07
N PHE A 320 1.80 -9.04 -6.72
CA PHE A 320 1.31 -10.40 -6.54
C PHE A 320 1.44 -10.86 -5.08
N ILE A 321 2.60 -10.68 -4.47
CA ILE A 321 2.85 -11.06 -3.08
C ILE A 321 1.94 -10.27 -2.14
N ASP A 322 1.82 -8.96 -2.33
CA ASP A 322 0.97 -8.09 -1.52
C ASP A 322 -0.49 -8.56 -1.52
N THR A 323 -1.10 -8.61 -2.69
CA THR A 323 -2.56 -8.79 -2.80
C THR A 323 -2.98 -10.26 -2.88
N PHE A 324 -2.36 -11.06 -3.74
CA PHE A 324 -2.79 -12.45 -3.94
C PHE A 324 -2.28 -13.40 -2.85
N VAL A 325 -1.22 -13.03 -2.12
CA VAL A 325 -0.71 -13.85 -1.03
C VAL A 325 -1.10 -13.27 0.33
N VAL A 326 -0.55 -12.11 0.71
CA VAL A 326 -0.68 -11.58 2.07
C VAL A 326 -2.10 -11.10 2.38
N LEU A 327 -2.66 -10.23 1.53
CA LEU A 327 -4.00 -9.69 1.71
C LEU A 327 -5.06 -10.79 1.60
N THR A 328 -4.92 -11.69 0.62
CA THR A 328 -5.84 -12.82 0.44
C THR A 328 -5.85 -13.73 1.64
N LEU A 329 -4.69 -14.06 2.22
CA LEU A 329 -4.63 -14.86 3.43
C LEU A 329 -5.40 -14.21 4.58
N ASN A 330 -5.20 -12.91 4.81
CA ASN A 330 -5.95 -12.18 5.84
C ASN A 330 -7.46 -12.22 5.58
N ALA A 331 -7.88 -11.97 4.35
CA ALA A 331 -9.29 -12.01 3.96
C ALA A 331 -9.90 -13.39 4.16
N LEU A 332 -9.19 -14.46 3.76
CA LEU A 332 -9.64 -15.84 3.98
C LEU A 332 -9.80 -16.14 5.47
N VAL A 333 -8.83 -15.73 6.31
CA VAL A 333 -8.93 -15.91 7.76
C VAL A 333 -10.15 -15.19 8.31
N ILE A 334 -10.37 -13.92 7.97
CA ILE A 334 -11.53 -13.15 8.45
C ILE A 334 -12.83 -13.81 8.02
N ILE A 335 -12.97 -14.15 6.73
CA ILE A 335 -14.24 -14.66 6.21
C ILE A 335 -14.54 -16.08 6.73
N CYS A 336 -13.54 -16.97 6.73
CA CYS A 336 -13.76 -18.35 7.19
C CYS A 336 -14.01 -18.47 8.71
N THR A 337 -13.67 -17.45 9.49
CA THR A 337 -13.91 -17.44 10.95
C THR A 337 -15.13 -16.63 11.35
N LEU A 338 -15.33 -15.46 10.75
CA LEU A 338 -16.36 -14.52 11.21
C LEU A 338 -17.66 -14.57 10.38
N TYR A 339 -17.60 -14.94 9.11
CA TYR A 339 -18.75 -14.97 8.19
C TYR A 339 -19.34 -16.38 7.96
N THR A 340 -18.77 -17.40 8.56
CA THR A 340 -19.29 -18.77 8.48
C THR A 340 -20.36 -19.05 9.56
N ALA A 341 -21.04 -20.20 9.49
CA ALA A 341 -22.23 -20.51 10.29
C ALA A 341 -22.09 -20.34 11.81
N ASP A 342 -20.90 -20.43 12.34
CA ASP A 342 -20.58 -20.29 13.77
C ASP A 342 -19.89 -18.95 14.10
N GLY A 343 -19.74 -18.06 13.13
CA GLY A 343 -19.11 -16.75 13.31
C GLY A 343 -20.11 -15.63 13.64
N PRO A 344 -19.65 -14.54 14.27
CA PRO A 344 -20.51 -13.42 14.68
C PRO A 344 -21.13 -12.66 13.50
N LEU A 345 -20.58 -12.79 12.29
CA LEU A 345 -21.05 -12.14 11.06
C LEU A 345 -21.71 -13.14 10.09
N ALA A 346 -22.07 -14.34 10.55
CA ALA A 346 -22.64 -15.42 9.73
C ALA A 346 -23.94 -15.03 9.01
N ASN A 347 -24.70 -14.08 9.57
CA ASN A 347 -25.92 -13.57 8.96
C ASN A 347 -25.69 -12.49 7.87
N GLY A 348 -24.44 -12.29 7.46
CA GLY A 348 -24.08 -11.37 6.40
C GLY A 348 -24.18 -9.90 6.80
N TYR A 349 -24.04 -9.57 8.08
CA TYR A 349 -24.19 -8.21 8.56
C TYR A 349 -23.02 -7.35 8.06
N VAL A 350 -23.36 -6.35 7.27
CA VAL A 350 -22.46 -5.28 6.80
C VAL A 350 -23.11 -3.94 7.17
N GLY A 351 -22.31 -2.98 7.54
CA GLY A 351 -22.78 -1.71 8.08
C GLY A 351 -22.72 -1.77 9.61
N ASP A 352 -23.37 -0.90 10.29
CA ASP A 352 -23.30 -0.60 11.72
C ASP A 352 -23.25 -1.84 12.65
N VAL A 353 -22.21 -2.65 12.47
CA VAL A 353 -21.96 -3.85 13.26
C VAL A 353 -21.38 -3.42 14.57
N THR A 354 -22.22 -2.83 15.36
CA THR A 354 -21.97 -2.66 16.78
C THR A 354 -20.65 -1.96 17.11
N SER A 355 -20.65 -1.18 18.12
CA SER A 355 -19.49 -0.59 18.82
C SER A 355 -18.33 -1.56 19.15
N VAL A 356 -18.43 -2.86 18.79
CA VAL A 356 -17.48 -3.93 19.15
C VAL A 356 -16.52 -4.31 18.02
N LEU A 357 -17.00 -4.36 16.75
CA LEU A 357 -16.18 -4.73 15.60
C LEU A 357 -15.86 -3.51 14.73
N SER A 358 -14.58 -3.23 14.58
CA SER A 358 -14.04 -2.15 13.74
C SER A 358 -13.05 -2.71 12.72
N LYS A 359 -12.70 -1.91 11.72
CA LYS A 359 -11.69 -2.30 10.73
C LYS A 359 -10.33 -2.62 11.37
N THR A 360 -9.99 -2.03 12.52
CA THR A 360 -8.72 -2.25 13.22
C THR A 360 -8.69 -3.52 14.05
N ASN A 361 -9.82 -3.94 14.65
CA ASN A 361 -9.86 -5.14 15.51
C ASN A 361 -10.42 -6.38 14.81
N LEU A 362 -10.94 -6.28 13.58
CA LEU A 362 -11.59 -7.40 12.90
C LEU A 362 -10.64 -8.58 12.69
N ALA A 363 -9.42 -8.33 12.23
CA ALA A 363 -8.41 -9.37 12.09
C ALA A 363 -8.01 -9.96 13.45
N GLN A 364 -7.87 -9.12 14.51
CA GLN A 364 -7.59 -9.59 15.87
C GLN A 364 -8.67 -10.53 16.37
N THR A 365 -9.94 -10.20 16.11
CA THR A 365 -11.09 -11.06 16.46
C THR A 365 -11.08 -12.36 15.67
N ALA A 366 -10.78 -12.29 14.36
CA ALA A 366 -10.71 -13.46 13.48
C ALA A 366 -9.63 -14.46 13.93
N PHE A 367 -8.41 -13.99 14.17
CA PHE A 367 -7.33 -14.83 14.69
C PHE A 367 -7.64 -15.32 16.12
N GLY A 368 -8.24 -14.46 16.95
CA GLY A 368 -8.64 -14.78 18.31
C GLY A 368 -9.70 -15.88 18.42
N SER A 369 -10.55 -16.05 17.42
CA SER A 369 -11.57 -17.10 17.39
C SER A 369 -10.99 -18.52 17.36
N VAL A 370 -9.75 -18.68 16.88
CA VAL A 370 -9.06 -19.97 16.81
C VAL A 370 -7.90 -20.08 17.82
N MET A 371 -7.08 -19.02 17.92
CA MET A 371 -5.92 -19.01 18.81
C MET A 371 -6.27 -18.69 20.27
N GLY A 372 -7.51 -18.25 20.54
CA GLY A 372 -7.91 -17.62 21.79
C GLY A 372 -7.76 -16.09 21.74
N ALA A 373 -8.73 -15.37 22.30
CA ALA A 373 -8.90 -13.92 22.14
C ALA A 373 -7.62 -13.13 22.46
N SER A 374 -6.95 -13.42 23.58
CA SER A 374 -5.73 -12.72 23.98
C SER A 374 -4.54 -12.99 23.04
N LEU A 375 -4.32 -14.26 22.67
CA LEU A 375 -3.18 -14.64 21.84
C LEU A 375 -3.35 -14.13 20.39
N GLY A 376 -4.54 -14.27 19.82
CA GLY A 376 -4.84 -13.80 18.47
C GLY A 376 -4.72 -12.27 18.36
N ALA A 377 -5.22 -11.52 19.35
CA ALA A 377 -5.08 -10.07 19.37
C ALA A 377 -3.60 -9.65 19.43
N LYS A 378 -2.79 -10.29 20.27
CA LYS A 378 -1.34 -10.02 20.39
C LYS A 378 -0.58 -10.40 19.12
N PHE A 379 -0.90 -11.55 18.52
CA PHE A 379 -0.29 -11.99 17.28
C PHE A 379 -0.51 -10.99 16.16
N VAL A 380 -1.75 -10.57 15.94
CA VAL A 380 -2.07 -9.59 14.89
C VAL A 380 -1.46 -8.23 15.19
N ALA A 381 -1.44 -7.77 16.46
CA ALA A 381 -0.81 -6.50 16.83
C ALA A 381 0.70 -6.50 16.52
N ILE A 382 1.41 -7.59 16.80
CA ILE A 382 2.84 -7.74 16.49
C ILE A 382 3.06 -7.77 14.97
N CYS A 383 2.27 -8.55 14.23
CA CYS A 383 2.35 -8.58 12.77
C CYS A 383 2.09 -7.19 12.15
N LEU A 384 1.03 -6.52 12.61
CA LEU A 384 0.68 -5.18 12.14
C LEU A 384 1.77 -4.16 12.48
N PHE A 385 2.41 -4.28 13.64
CA PHE A 385 3.56 -3.43 13.97
C PHE A 385 4.64 -3.53 12.90
N PHE A 386 5.08 -4.73 12.55
CA PHE A 386 6.12 -4.90 11.53
C PHE A 386 5.67 -4.41 10.15
N PHE A 387 4.44 -4.71 9.74
CA PHE A 387 3.86 -4.29 8.48
C PHE A 387 3.77 -2.76 8.39
N ALA A 388 3.08 -2.14 9.32
CA ALA A 388 2.87 -0.71 9.33
C ALA A 388 4.16 0.08 9.58
N PHE A 389 5.04 -0.42 10.44
CA PHE A 389 6.34 0.21 10.69
C PHE A 389 7.24 0.21 9.45
N SER A 390 7.33 -0.91 8.73
CA SER A 390 8.10 -0.95 7.48
C SER A 390 7.53 -0.02 6.42
N THR A 391 6.19 0.14 6.39
CA THR A 391 5.52 1.10 5.50
C THR A 391 5.85 2.55 5.87
N VAL A 392 5.85 2.90 7.15
CA VAL A 392 6.28 4.24 7.62
C VAL A 392 7.69 4.55 7.11
N LEU A 393 8.61 3.59 7.18
CA LEU A 393 9.99 3.79 6.71
C LEU A 393 10.03 4.08 5.21
N SER A 394 9.35 3.27 4.40
CA SER A 394 9.37 3.41 2.94
C SER A 394 8.61 4.66 2.46
N TRP A 395 7.44 4.93 3.02
CA TRP A 395 6.64 6.10 2.66
C TRP A 395 7.32 7.42 3.06
N ASN A 396 7.98 7.44 4.21
CA ASN A 396 8.81 8.57 4.60
C ASN A 396 9.93 8.83 3.58
N LEU A 397 10.59 7.77 3.09
CA LEU A 397 11.61 7.90 2.04
C LEU A 397 11.02 8.50 0.76
N PHE A 398 9.84 8.07 0.31
CA PHE A 398 9.21 8.58 -0.90
C PHE A 398 8.84 10.06 -0.77
N GLY A 399 8.25 10.46 0.35
CA GLY A 399 7.98 11.87 0.64
C GLY A 399 9.25 12.71 0.71
N LYS A 400 10.32 12.19 1.35
CA LYS A 400 11.61 12.88 1.43
C LYS A 400 12.25 13.13 0.08
N ILE A 401 12.22 12.16 -0.85
CA ILE A 401 12.77 12.33 -2.21
C ILE A 401 12.05 13.49 -2.91
N ASN A 402 10.73 13.57 -2.78
CA ASN A 402 9.94 14.64 -3.39
C ASN A 402 10.12 15.99 -2.69
N ALA A 403 10.28 16.01 -1.37
CA ALA A 403 10.61 17.23 -0.63
C ALA A 403 11.97 17.80 -1.06
N ILE A 404 12.98 16.96 -1.26
CA ILE A 404 14.30 17.37 -1.78
C ILE A 404 14.16 17.88 -3.22
N TRP A 405 13.34 17.26 -4.06
CA TRP A 405 13.10 17.71 -5.42
C TRP A 405 12.47 19.11 -5.48
N LEU A 406 11.51 19.41 -4.57
CA LEU A 406 10.84 20.71 -4.49
C LEU A 406 11.71 21.79 -3.84
N PHE A 407 12.29 21.49 -2.69
CA PHE A 407 12.88 22.47 -1.78
C PHE A 407 14.37 22.31 -1.56
N GLY A 408 14.93 21.15 -1.89
CA GLY A 408 16.29 20.77 -1.55
C GLY A 408 17.39 21.31 -2.48
N LYS A 409 17.07 22.07 -3.54
CA LYS A 409 18.04 22.52 -4.56
C LYS A 409 19.24 23.27 -3.97
N LYS A 410 19.02 24.11 -2.95
CA LYS A 410 20.09 24.91 -2.31
C LYS A 410 20.75 24.17 -1.15
N ASN A 411 19.97 23.46 -0.34
CA ASN A 411 20.47 22.74 0.83
C ASN A 411 19.66 21.45 1.09
N PRO A 412 20.02 20.32 0.47
CA PRO A 412 19.31 19.07 0.61
C PRO A 412 19.37 18.50 2.04
N LYS A 413 20.45 18.79 2.79
CA LYS A 413 20.57 18.35 4.19
C LYS A 413 19.58 19.06 5.11
N ALA A 414 19.49 20.38 5.01
CA ALA A 414 18.52 21.14 5.81
C ALA A 414 17.08 20.74 5.45
N CYS A 415 16.75 20.59 4.16
CA CYS A 415 15.44 20.10 3.72
C CYS A 415 15.12 18.72 4.32
N THR A 416 16.06 17.80 4.31
CA THR A 416 15.90 16.47 4.93
C THR A 416 15.60 16.56 6.42
N VAL A 417 16.32 17.38 7.17
CA VAL A 417 16.11 17.53 8.63
C VAL A 417 14.72 18.09 8.90
N VAL A 418 14.35 19.20 8.25
CA VAL A 418 13.03 19.83 8.43
C VAL A 418 11.89 18.88 8.08
N TYR A 419 12.00 18.21 6.92
CA TYR A 419 11.01 17.20 6.51
C TYR A 419 10.88 16.08 7.53
N THR A 420 12.01 15.55 8.03
CA THR A 420 12.01 14.44 9.00
C THR A 420 11.35 14.88 10.32
N LEU A 421 11.65 16.08 10.82
CA LEU A 421 11.02 16.59 12.05
C LEU A 421 9.50 16.71 11.89
N ILE A 422 9.04 17.26 10.78
CA ILE A 422 7.60 17.35 10.49
C ILE A 422 6.97 15.95 10.41
N ALA A 423 7.59 15.00 9.69
CA ALA A 423 7.07 13.64 9.58
C ALA A 423 6.97 12.93 10.95
N LEU A 424 7.95 13.12 11.85
CA LEU A 424 7.90 12.56 13.21
C LEU A 424 6.74 13.14 14.03
N VAL A 425 6.43 14.44 13.87
CA VAL A 425 5.25 15.04 14.49
C VAL A 425 3.97 14.40 13.98
N PHE A 426 3.84 14.19 12.65
CA PHE A 426 2.67 13.53 12.08
C PHE A 426 2.53 12.07 12.55
N ILE A 427 3.62 11.31 12.67
CA ILE A 427 3.62 9.95 13.24
C ILE A 427 3.04 9.96 14.66
N LEU A 428 3.44 10.91 15.51
CA LEU A 428 2.90 11.04 16.86
C LEU A 428 1.42 11.45 16.83
N MET A 429 1.07 12.46 16.06
CA MET A 429 -0.31 12.93 15.92
C MET A 429 -1.27 11.83 15.46
N GLY A 430 -0.81 10.95 14.56
CA GLY A 430 -1.60 9.82 14.06
C GLY A 430 -2.14 8.93 15.19
N THR A 431 -1.36 8.68 16.22
CA THR A 431 -1.79 7.85 17.37
C THR A 431 -2.80 8.56 18.30
N MET A 432 -3.08 9.84 18.07
CA MET A 432 -3.96 10.67 18.91
C MET A 432 -5.22 11.13 18.18
N MET A 433 -5.30 10.96 16.85
CA MET A 433 -6.45 11.38 16.03
C MET A 433 -7.43 10.24 15.81
N SER A 434 -8.66 10.59 15.39
CA SER A 434 -9.66 9.58 15.02
C SER A 434 -9.20 8.77 13.80
N ASN A 435 -9.45 7.48 13.85
CA ASN A 435 -9.10 6.55 12.77
C ASN A 435 -9.75 6.96 11.44
N ASP A 436 -11.02 7.37 11.46
CA ASP A 436 -11.78 7.66 10.25
C ASP A 436 -11.28 8.90 9.52
N LEU A 437 -10.99 9.99 10.23
CA LEU A 437 -10.44 11.19 9.60
C LEU A 437 -9.06 10.94 9.00
N VAL A 438 -8.20 10.22 9.70
CA VAL A 438 -6.84 9.92 9.23
C VAL A 438 -6.88 9.07 7.94
N TRP A 439 -7.76 8.08 7.87
CA TRP A 439 -7.96 7.28 6.66
C TRP A 439 -8.52 8.10 5.50
N GLU A 440 -9.54 8.92 5.73
CA GLU A 440 -10.16 9.72 4.67
C GLU A 440 -9.20 10.79 4.12
N LEU A 441 -8.39 11.43 4.96
CA LEU A 441 -7.34 12.36 4.53
C LEU A 441 -6.30 11.67 3.65
N THR A 442 -5.85 10.49 4.07
CA THR A 442 -4.86 9.72 3.30
C THR A 442 -5.43 9.31 1.95
N ASP A 443 -6.67 8.80 1.92
CA ASP A 443 -7.33 8.42 0.67
C ASP A 443 -7.47 9.60 -0.29
N MET A 444 -7.83 10.79 0.22
CA MET A 444 -7.95 11.99 -0.60
C MET A 444 -6.64 12.34 -1.31
N PHE A 445 -5.54 12.39 -0.58
CA PHE A 445 -4.24 12.74 -1.17
C PHE A 445 -3.69 11.62 -2.05
N ASN A 446 -3.92 10.34 -1.72
CA ASN A 446 -3.60 9.21 -2.58
C ASN A 446 -4.32 9.30 -3.92
N ASN A 447 -5.61 9.59 -3.91
CA ASN A 447 -6.40 9.75 -5.13
C ASN A 447 -5.87 10.91 -5.99
N LEU A 448 -5.48 12.01 -5.37
CA LEU A 448 -4.93 13.17 -6.08
C LEU A 448 -3.59 12.86 -6.75
N MET A 449 -2.70 12.09 -6.12
CA MET A 449 -1.40 11.77 -6.72
C MET A 449 -1.50 10.77 -7.88
N VAL A 450 -2.55 9.93 -7.93
CA VAL A 450 -2.79 9.01 -9.05
C VAL A 450 -2.98 9.77 -10.37
N ILE A 451 -3.66 10.91 -10.34
CA ILE A 451 -4.02 11.66 -11.56
C ILE A 451 -2.79 12.05 -12.41
N PRO A 452 -1.80 12.80 -11.91
CA PRO A 452 -0.63 13.18 -12.72
C PRO A 452 0.24 11.97 -13.10
N ASN A 453 0.27 10.95 -12.25
CA ASN A 453 0.99 9.72 -12.52
C ASN A 453 0.41 8.99 -13.74
N VAL A 454 -0.89 8.74 -13.75
CA VAL A 454 -1.57 8.03 -14.84
C VAL A 454 -1.48 8.81 -16.16
N ILE A 455 -1.60 10.14 -16.13
CA ILE A 455 -1.41 10.98 -17.31
C ILE A 455 -0.01 10.78 -17.91
N ALA A 456 1.03 10.75 -17.08
CA ALA A 456 2.40 10.53 -17.57
C ALA A 456 2.60 9.09 -18.09
N LEU A 457 1.99 8.09 -17.43
CA LEU A 457 2.03 6.70 -17.87
C LEU A 457 1.48 6.56 -19.29
N PHE A 458 0.31 7.13 -19.59
CA PHE A 458 -0.24 7.10 -20.96
C PHE A 458 0.68 7.77 -21.98
N ALA A 459 1.25 8.92 -21.63
CA ALA A 459 2.15 9.65 -22.53
C ALA A 459 3.44 8.87 -22.85
N LEU A 460 3.95 8.08 -21.90
CA LEU A 460 5.21 7.34 -22.04
C LEU A 460 5.03 5.88 -22.47
N THR A 461 3.87 5.48 -22.96
CA THR A 461 3.56 4.10 -23.36
C THR A 461 4.61 3.53 -24.31
N LYS A 462 5.06 4.27 -25.33
CA LYS A 462 6.09 3.80 -26.28
C LYS A 462 7.40 3.43 -25.58
N MET A 463 7.79 4.20 -24.58
CA MET A 463 9.01 3.95 -23.80
C MET A 463 8.94 2.67 -23.00
N VAL A 464 7.76 2.30 -22.47
CA VAL A 464 7.55 1.04 -21.76
C VAL A 464 7.51 -0.14 -22.73
N VAL A 465 6.74 -0.02 -23.81
CA VAL A 465 6.57 -1.11 -24.81
C VAL A 465 7.91 -1.49 -25.44
N SER A 466 8.76 -0.52 -25.75
CA SER A 466 10.11 -0.80 -26.31
C SER A 466 10.98 -1.67 -25.38
N SER A 467 10.77 -1.60 -24.06
CA SER A 467 11.50 -2.46 -23.10
C SER A 467 11.00 -3.91 -23.09
N VAL A 468 9.72 -4.11 -23.39
CA VAL A 468 9.15 -5.47 -23.54
C VAL A 468 9.60 -6.10 -24.86
N GLU A 469 9.55 -5.35 -25.96
CA GLU A 469 9.85 -5.82 -27.31
C GLU A 469 11.32 -6.18 -27.48
N SER A 470 12.25 -5.41 -26.91
CA SER A 470 13.68 -5.73 -26.95
C SER A 470 14.03 -7.10 -26.36
N LYS A 471 13.16 -7.65 -25.49
CA LYS A 471 13.32 -8.99 -24.89
C LYS A 471 12.62 -10.10 -25.67
N ILE A 472 11.59 -9.78 -26.45
CA ILE A 472 10.88 -10.76 -27.28
C ILE A 472 11.71 -11.10 -28.53
N ALA A 473 12.56 -10.17 -28.95
CA ALA A 473 13.45 -10.32 -30.11
C ALA A 473 14.77 -11.05 -29.79
N GLN A 474 15.08 -11.30 -28.52
CA GLN A 474 16.19 -12.11 -28.03
C GLN A 474 15.72 -13.54 -27.62
#